data_122c7f21a86fddd487bd131bcc9ad178
#
_entry.id   122c7f21a86fddd487bd131bcc9ad178
#
_cell.length_a   1.000
_cell.length_b   1.000
_cell.length_c   1.000
_cell.angle_alpha   90.00
_cell.angle_beta   90.00
_cell.angle_gamma   90.00
#
_symmetry.space_group_name_H-M   'P 1'
#
loop_
_entity.id
_entity.type
_entity.pdbx_description
1 polymer ?
#
loop_
_entity_poly.entity_id
_entity_poly.type
_entity_poly.pdbx_seq_one_letter_code
_entity_poly.pdbx_strand_id
1 'polypeptide(L)'
;MEINLTNSQTKSELDISDRLNRSQRAGLLTLRIFIGWHFLYEGIIKWTDPEWSAAGFLKSSKWILAGFFTWLAENDVLLILVDFLNQTGLVIIGIALIAGLFTRPAAISGMVLLGLYYLAHPPLFDGGLVSAGGDRYLLIDKNLIEMAGLYLLFAFHSGKILGLDALIQLWRKV
;
A
#
# COMPACT_ATOMS: atom_id res chain seq x y z
N MET A 1 21.42 19.11 20.95
CA MET A 1 20.77 19.69 19.76
C MET A 1 19.70 18.77 19.17
N GLU A 2 19.88 17.45 19.19
CA GLU A 2 18.92 16.46 18.68
C GLU A 2 17.59 16.37 19.45
N ILE A 3 17.59 16.56 20.79
CA ILE A 3 16.39 16.49 21.64
C ILE A 3 15.36 17.59 21.28
N ASN A 4 15.83 18.77 20.85
CA ASN A 4 14.93 19.86 20.47
C ASN A 4 14.26 19.64 19.10
N LEU A 5 14.91 18.93 18.18
CA LEU A 5 14.34 18.62 16.87
C LEU A 5 13.24 17.56 17.00
N THR A 6 13.44 16.55 17.86
CA THR A 6 12.42 15.50 18.09
C THR A 6 11.17 16.07 18.76
N ASN A 7 11.32 16.98 19.72
CA ASN A 7 10.20 17.65 20.39
C ASN A 7 9.40 18.58 19.45
N SER A 8 10.08 19.30 18.56
CA SER A 8 9.40 20.18 17.60
C SER A 8 8.63 19.39 16.54
N GLN A 9 9.16 18.27 16.07
CA GLN A 9 8.49 17.36 15.12
C GLN A 9 7.24 16.74 15.77
N THR A 10 7.35 16.22 17.00
CA THR A 10 6.22 15.62 17.73
C THR A 10 5.11 16.65 18.00
N LYS A 11 5.50 17.90 18.31
CA LYS A 11 4.55 19.00 18.54
C LYS A 11 3.82 19.42 17.25
N SER A 12 4.51 19.44 16.11
CA SER A 12 3.89 19.76 14.81
C SER A 12 2.93 18.66 14.34
N GLU A 13 3.27 17.39 14.61
CA GLU A 13 2.40 16.25 14.26
C GLU A 13 1.11 16.20 15.08
N LEU A 14 1.17 16.55 16.36
CA LEU A 14 -0.01 16.70 17.22
C LEU A 14 -0.90 17.87 16.77
N ASP A 15 -0.30 18.96 16.29
CA ASP A 15 -1.03 20.14 15.81
C ASP A 15 -1.85 19.84 14.53
N ILE A 16 -1.37 18.98 13.64
CA ILE A 16 -2.13 18.59 12.43
C ILE A 16 -3.36 17.74 12.80
N SER A 17 -3.21 16.79 13.72
CA SER A 17 -4.33 15.94 14.15
C SER A 17 -5.44 16.73 14.83
N ASP A 18 -5.07 17.78 15.60
CA ASP A 18 -6.05 18.60 16.32
C ASP A 18 -6.79 19.60 15.42
N ARG A 19 -6.23 19.94 14.25
CA ARG A 19 -6.87 20.83 13.26
C ARG A 19 -7.92 20.13 12.40
N LEU A 20 -7.94 18.81 12.35
CA LEU A 20 -8.91 18.06 11.54
C LEU A 20 -10.29 18.05 12.20
N ASN A 21 -11.30 18.43 11.44
CA ASN A 21 -12.68 18.33 11.87
C ASN A 21 -13.18 16.87 11.88
N ARG A 22 -14.35 16.62 12.47
CA ARG A 22 -14.91 15.26 12.60
C ARG A 22 -15.09 14.57 11.24
N SER A 23 -15.55 15.29 10.21
CA SER A 23 -15.77 14.74 8.88
C SER A 23 -14.45 14.34 8.20
N GLN A 24 -13.41 15.16 8.36
CA GLN A 24 -12.08 14.85 7.83
C GLN A 24 -11.47 13.61 8.49
N ARG A 25 -11.60 13.48 9.83
CA ARG A 25 -11.17 12.28 10.56
C ARG A 25 -11.94 11.04 10.11
N ALA A 26 -13.26 11.15 9.95
CA ALA A 26 -14.09 10.06 9.46
C ALA A 26 -13.70 9.66 8.03
N GLY A 27 -13.47 10.63 7.14
CA GLY A 27 -13.02 10.36 5.77
C GLY A 27 -11.68 9.63 5.71
N LEU A 28 -10.68 10.04 6.52
CA LEU A 28 -9.39 9.36 6.60
C LEU A 28 -9.53 7.94 7.18
N LEU A 29 -10.39 7.73 8.17
CA LEU A 29 -10.67 6.41 8.72
C LEU A 29 -11.32 5.50 7.68
N THR A 30 -12.33 5.99 6.96
CA THR A 30 -13.01 5.25 5.90
C THR A 30 -12.03 4.86 4.79
N LEU A 31 -11.23 5.81 4.32
CA LEU A 31 -10.22 5.56 3.30
C LEU A 31 -9.24 4.48 3.75
N ARG A 32 -8.77 4.55 4.99
CA ARG A 32 -7.84 3.56 5.58
C ARG A 32 -8.45 2.18 5.64
N ILE A 33 -9.71 2.06 6.10
CA ILE A 33 -10.41 0.77 6.17
C ILE A 33 -10.63 0.19 4.77
N PHE A 34 -11.03 1.00 3.79
CA PHE A 34 -11.30 0.52 2.43
C PHE A 34 -10.02 0.03 1.74
N ILE A 35 -8.93 0.80 1.81
CA ILE A 35 -7.65 0.39 1.25
C ILE A 35 -7.13 -0.84 2.01
N GLY A 36 -7.17 -0.82 3.35
CA GLY A 36 -6.75 -1.96 4.18
C GLY A 36 -7.54 -3.23 3.88
N TRP A 37 -8.85 -3.11 3.67
CA TRP A 37 -9.70 -4.24 3.27
C TRP A 37 -9.33 -4.77 1.89
N HIS A 38 -9.09 -3.88 0.91
CA HIS A 38 -8.67 -4.30 -0.42
C HIS A 38 -7.36 -5.09 -0.39
N PHE A 39 -6.33 -4.58 0.31
CA PHE A 39 -5.06 -5.30 0.47
C PHE A 39 -5.25 -6.65 1.17
N LEU A 40 -6.01 -6.68 2.26
CA LEU A 40 -6.27 -7.91 3.02
C LEU A 40 -6.98 -8.96 2.15
N TYR A 41 -8.03 -8.55 1.45
CA TYR A 41 -8.82 -9.43 0.60
C TYR A 41 -7.99 -10.01 -0.55
N GLU A 42 -7.22 -9.17 -1.25
CA GLU A 42 -6.30 -9.58 -2.31
C GLU A 42 -5.22 -10.56 -1.77
N GLY A 43 -4.71 -10.31 -0.58
CA GLY A 43 -3.73 -11.20 0.05
C GLY A 43 -4.33 -12.55 0.44
N ILE A 44 -5.53 -12.57 1.03
CA ILE A 44 -6.22 -13.80 1.44
C ILE A 44 -6.55 -14.67 0.22
N ILE A 45 -7.10 -14.10 -0.86
CA ILE A 45 -7.41 -14.85 -2.08
C ILE A 45 -6.15 -15.53 -2.61
N LYS A 46 -5.04 -14.80 -2.71
CA LYS A 46 -3.77 -15.37 -3.19
C LYS A 46 -3.23 -16.45 -2.24
N TRP A 47 -3.47 -16.32 -0.96
CA TRP A 47 -3.00 -17.28 0.05
C TRP A 47 -3.84 -18.56 0.08
N THR A 48 -5.12 -18.47 -0.27
CA THR A 48 -6.03 -19.62 -0.31
C THR A 48 -6.00 -20.39 -1.62
N ASP A 49 -5.37 -19.83 -2.65
CA ASP A 49 -5.16 -20.49 -3.94
C ASP A 49 -3.78 -21.18 -3.96
N PRO A 50 -3.71 -22.52 -3.87
CA PRO A 50 -2.44 -23.24 -3.84
C PRO A 50 -1.64 -23.15 -5.14
N GLU A 51 -2.31 -22.83 -6.25
CA GLU A 51 -1.66 -22.72 -7.58
C GLU A 51 -1.30 -21.27 -7.93
N TRP A 52 -1.61 -20.33 -7.03
CA TRP A 52 -1.32 -18.93 -7.30
C TRP A 52 0.19 -18.66 -7.33
N SER A 53 0.65 -18.02 -8.39
CA SER A 53 2.01 -17.51 -8.52
C SER A 53 2.04 -16.20 -9.29
N ALA A 54 2.97 -15.33 -8.94
CA ALA A 54 3.26 -14.10 -9.65
C ALA A 54 3.91 -14.35 -11.02
N ALA A 55 4.33 -15.59 -11.35
CA ALA A 55 5.06 -15.91 -12.57
C ALA A 55 4.36 -15.42 -13.83
N GLY A 56 3.05 -15.67 -13.96
CA GLY A 56 2.25 -15.23 -15.10
C GLY A 56 2.23 -13.70 -15.24
N PHE A 57 2.03 -13.00 -14.12
CA PHE A 57 2.05 -11.56 -14.06
C PHE A 57 3.42 -10.98 -14.43
N LEU A 58 4.51 -11.50 -13.88
CA LEU A 58 5.87 -11.05 -14.15
C LEU A 58 6.30 -11.30 -15.59
N LYS A 59 6.00 -12.49 -16.16
CA LYS A 59 6.31 -12.85 -17.55
C LYS A 59 5.54 -12.03 -18.57
N SER A 60 4.34 -11.57 -18.23
CA SER A 60 3.52 -10.74 -19.11
C SER A 60 3.86 -9.25 -19.09
N SER A 61 4.84 -8.83 -18.29
CA SER A 61 5.25 -7.43 -18.21
C SER A 61 5.84 -6.94 -19.56
N LYS A 62 5.53 -5.68 -19.94
CA LYS A 62 5.80 -5.19 -21.30
C LYS A 62 6.60 -3.89 -21.37
N TRP A 63 7.08 -3.37 -20.24
CA TRP A 63 7.74 -2.06 -20.21
C TRP A 63 9.23 -2.15 -19.94
N ILE A 64 9.85 -1.02 -19.60
CA ILE A 64 11.31 -0.85 -19.41
C ILE A 64 11.90 -1.94 -18.50
N LEU A 65 11.15 -2.38 -17.49
CA LEU A 65 11.57 -3.40 -16.54
C LEU A 65 11.13 -4.83 -16.93
N ALA A 66 10.58 -5.06 -18.12
CA ALA A 66 10.12 -6.38 -18.55
C ALA A 66 11.19 -7.45 -18.42
N GLY A 67 12.43 -7.15 -18.85
CA GLY A 67 13.56 -8.09 -18.72
C GLY A 67 13.87 -8.45 -17.27
N PHE A 68 13.78 -7.48 -16.34
CA PHE A 68 13.98 -7.72 -14.92
C PHE A 68 12.87 -8.60 -14.33
N PHE A 69 11.61 -8.31 -14.66
CA PHE A 69 10.48 -9.10 -14.17
C PHE A 69 10.47 -10.53 -14.76
N THR A 70 10.82 -10.69 -16.03
CA THR A 70 10.97 -12.01 -16.65
C THR A 70 12.09 -12.81 -15.98
N TRP A 71 13.24 -12.18 -15.73
CA TRP A 71 14.34 -12.82 -15.01
C TRP A 71 13.94 -13.27 -13.60
N LEU A 72 13.16 -12.46 -12.85
CA LEU A 72 12.61 -12.87 -11.56
C LEU A 72 11.69 -14.09 -11.67
N ALA A 73 10.86 -14.14 -12.72
CA ALA A 73 9.91 -15.23 -12.96
C ALA A 73 10.55 -16.52 -13.46
N GLU A 74 11.76 -16.46 -14.01
CA GLU A 74 12.52 -17.62 -14.49
C GLU A 74 13.42 -18.23 -13.41
N ASN A 75 13.65 -17.51 -12.31
CA ASN A 75 14.44 -18.01 -11.20
C ASN A 75 13.53 -18.55 -10.10
N ASP A 76 13.47 -19.87 -9.96
CA ASP A 76 12.55 -20.54 -9.03
C ASP A 76 12.67 -20.05 -7.59
N VAL A 77 13.91 -19.81 -7.10
CA VAL A 77 14.14 -19.36 -5.73
C VAL A 77 13.63 -17.94 -5.52
N LEU A 78 13.87 -17.04 -6.49
CA LEU A 78 13.41 -15.67 -6.42
C LEU A 78 11.88 -15.58 -6.59
N LEU A 79 11.31 -16.42 -7.45
CA LEU A 79 9.87 -16.48 -7.64
C LEU A 79 9.15 -16.90 -6.36
N ILE A 80 9.61 -17.94 -5.68
CA ILE A 80 9.06 -18.36 -4.37
C ILE A 80 9.12 -17.21 -3.36
N LEU A 81 10.24 -16.48 -3.32
CA LEU A 81 10.39 -15.32 -2.43
C LEU A 81 9.41 -14.21 -2.80
N VAL A 82 9.26 -13.90 -4.09
CA VAL A 82 8.31 -12.88 -4.58
C VAL A 82 6.87 -13.28 -4.25
N ASP A 83 6.50 -14.52 -4.48
CA ASP A 83 5.17 -15.05 -4.16
C ASP A 83 4.86 -14.91 -2.67
N PHE A 84 5.78 -15.37 -1.82
CA PHE A 84 5.65 -15.26 -0.37
C PHE A 84 5.55 -13.79 0.11
N LEU A 85 6.44 -12.93 -0.37
CA LEU A 85 6.43 -11.50 0.00
C LEU A 85 5.17 -10.79 -0.49
N ASN A 86 4.68 -11.15 -1.67
CA ASN A 86 3.46 -10.58 -2.23
C ASN A 86 2.24 -10.96 -1.39
N GLN A 87 2.00 -12.26 -1.18
CA GLN A 87 0.86 -12.77 -0.43
C GLN A 87 0.88 -12.26 1.02
N THR A 88 1.99 -12.48 1.72
CA THR A 88 2.15 -12.11 3.14
C THR A 88 2.17 -10.59 3.31
N GLY A 89 2.83 -9.87 2.40
CA GLY A 89 2.90 -8.42 2.41
C GLY A 89 1.52 -7.78 2.29
N LEU A 90 0.69 -8.25 1.35
CA LEU A 90 -0.69 -7.77 1.20
C LEU A 90 -1.52 -7.97 2.47
N VAL A 91 -1.44 -9.16 3.08
CA VAL A 91 -2.17 -9.47 4.33
C VAL A 91 -1.71 -8.57 5.48
N ILE A 92 -0.39 -8.45 5.69
CA ILE A 92 0.16 -7.65 6.79
C ILE A 92 -0.17 -6.16 6.59
N ILE A 93 -0.02 -5.62 5.38
CA ILE A 93 -0.36 -4.23 5.08
C ILE A 93 -1.86 -4.01 5.34
N GLY A 94 -2.72 -4.91 4.87
CA GLY A 94 -4.16 -4.81 5.07
C GLY A 94 -4.56 -4.79 6.55
N ILE A 95 -4.05 -5.74 7.34
CA ILE A 95 -4.30 -5.80 8.80
C ILE A 95 -3.76 -4.54 9.49
N ALA A 96 -2.54 -4.11 9.16
CA ALA A 96 -1.92 -2.94 9.77
C ALA A 96 -2.72 -1.65 9.50
N LEU A 97 -3.22 -1.49 8.27
CA LEU A 97 -4.07 -0.36 7.90
C LEU A 97 -5.42 -0.42 8.63
N ILE A 98 -6.12 -1.55 8.64
CA ILE A 98 -7.42 -1.69 9.31
C ILE A 98 -7.28 -1.41 10.82
N ALA A 99 -6.31 -2.03 11.47
CA ALA A 99 -6.04 -1.84 12.89
C ALA A 99 -5.54 -0.43 13.24
N GLY A 100 -4.99 0.28 12.25
CA GLY A 100 -4.31 1.56 12.50
C GLY A 100 -3.03 1.40 13.30
N LEU A 101 -2.32 0.29 13.09
CA LEU A 101 -1.06 -0.06 13.73
C LEU A 101 0.07 0.01 12.69
N PHE A 102 1.17 0.69 13.04
CA PHE A 102 2.26 0.92 12.08
C PHE A 102 1.77 1.48 10.73
N THR A 103 0.80 2.39 10.78
CA THR A 103 0.11 2.91 9.59
C THR A 103 1.07 3.53 8.57
N ARG A 104 2.10 4.24 9.03
CA ARG A 104 3.08 4.87 8.13
C ARG A 104 3.93 3.86 7.35
N PRO A 105 4.62 2.89 8.00
CA PRO A 105 5.35 1.86 7.26
C PRO A 105 4.43 1.01 6.39
N ALA A 106 3.22 0.68 6.83
CA ALA A 106 2.24 -0.04 6.01
C ALA A 106 1.86 0.75 4.74
N ALA A 107 1.62 2.06 4.87
CA ALA A 107 1.33 2.92 3.72
C ALA A 107 2.50 3.00 2.74
N ILE A 108 3.74 3.13 3.23
CA ILE A 108 4.94 3.13 2.38
C ILE A 108 5.09 1.79 1.66
N SER A 109 4.97 0.68 2.37
CA SER A 109 5.07 -0.67 1.78
C SER A 109 3.99 -0.90 0.73
N GLY A 110 2.76 -0.46 1.00
CA GLY A 110 1.66 -0.52 0.03
C GLY A 110 1.93 0.31 -1.22
N MET A 111 2.43 1.55 -1.07
CA MET A 111 2.80 2.38 -2.22
C MET A 111 3.92 1.75 -3.06
N VAL A 112 4.93 1.14 -2.41
CA VAL A 112 6.01 0.43 -3.12
C VAL A 112 5.44 -0.76 -3.90
N LEU A 113 4.58 -1.57 -3.28
CA LEU A 113 3.99 -2.74 -3.92
C LEU A 113 3.12 -2.36 -5.12
N LEU A 114 2.23 -1.37 -4.96
CA LEU A 114 1.39 -0.87 -6.05
C LEU A 114 2.23 -0.20 -7.15
N GLY A 115 3.32 0.48 -6.78
CA GLY A 115 4.28 1.04 -7.72
C GLY A 115 4.95 -0.03 -8.57
N LEU A 116 5.33 -1.17 -7.97
CA LEU A 116 5.87 -2.31 -8.71
C LEU A 116 4.82 -2.92 -9.66
N TYR A 117 3.56 -3.03 -9.24
CA TYR A 117 2.47 -3.49 -10.12
C TYR A 117 2.28 -2.55 -11.30
N TYR A 118 2.26 -1.24 -11.05
CA TYR A 118 2.13 -0.24 -12.10
C TYR A 118 3.32 -0.26 -13.07
N LEU A 119 4.55 -0.44 -12.56
CA LEU A 119 5.75 -0.55 -13.39
C LEU A 119 5.79 -1.83 -14.22
N ALA A 120 5.22 -2.93 -13.73
CA ALA A 120 5.13 -4.18 -14.48
C ALA A 120 4.12 -4.08 -15.64
N HIS A 121 2.96 -3.45 -15.38
CA HIS A 121 1.86 -3.32 -16.35
C HIS A 121 1.29 -1.91 -16.40
N PRO A 122 2.05 -0.94 -16.96
CA PRO A 122 1.53 0.41 -17.12
C PRO A 122 0.42 0.41 -18.20
N PRO A 123 -0.70 1.10 -17.95
CA PRO A 123 -1.89 1.03 -18.81
C PRO A 123 -1.66 1.54 -20.24
N LEU A 124 -0.60 2.34 -20.48
CA LEU A 124 -0.23 2.85 -21.81
C LEU A 124 0.25 1.76 -22.78
N PHE A 125 0.76 0.64 -22.28
CA PHE A 125 1.42 -0.39 -23.09
C PHE A 125 0.60 -1.68 -23.23
N ASP A 126 -0.58 -1.73 -22.64
CA ASP A 126 -1.45 -2.93 -22.68
C ASP A 126 -2.32 -3.01 -23.96
N GLY A 127 -1.78 -2.54 -25.07
CA GLY A 127 -2.38 -2.77 -26.42
C GLY A 127 -3.42 -1.75 -26.86
N GLY A 128 -3.40 -0.55 -26.31
CA GLY A 128 -4.30 0.53 -26.72
C GLY A 128 -5.37 0.87 -25.68
N LEU A 129 -6.36 1.64 -26.07
CA LEU A 129 -7.41 2.21 -25.23
C LEU A 129 -8.33 1.17 -24.51
N VAL A 130 -8.00 -0.12 -24.57
CA VAL A 130 -8.79 -1.19 -23.93
C VAL A 130 -7.86 -2.17 -23.22
N SER A 131 -7.91 -2.20 -21.89
CA SER A 131 -7.28 -3.24 -21.07
C SER A 131 -7.98 -4.60 -21.30
N ALA A 132 -7.27 -5.70 -21.04
CA ALA A 132 -7.82 -7.07 -21.13
C ALA A 132 -9.07 -7.30 -20.25
N GLY A 133 -9.33 -6.43 -19.28
CA GLY A 133 -10.54 -6.42 -18.45
C GLY A 133 -11.65 -5.49 -18.91
N GLY A 134 -11.54 -4.86 -20.10
CA GLY A 134 -12.53 -3.94 -20.63
C GLY A 134 -12.46 -2.51 -20.08
N ASP A 135 -11.61 -2.25 -19.09
CA ASP A 135 -11.43 -0.93 -18.49
C ASP A 135 -10.49 -0.06 -19.33
N ARG A 136 -10.90 1.17 -19.58
CA ARG A 136 -10.13 2.14 -20.38
C ARG A 136 -9.39 3.10 -19.47
N TYR A 137 -8.19 2.73 -19.03
CA TYR A 137 -7.31 3.60 -18.29
C TYR A 137 -6.21 4.12 -19.21
N LEU A 138 -6.11 5.45 -19.38
CA LEU A 138 -5.06 6.02 -20.22
C LEU A 138 -3.72 6.12 -19.47
N LEU A 139 -3.75 6.61 -18.25
CA LEU A 139 -2.56 6.81 -17.40
C LEU A 139 -2.87 6.51 -15.94
N ILE A 140 -4.07 6.90 -15.48
CA ILE A 140 -4.47 6.79 -14.07
C ILE A 140 -5.33 5.55 -13.92
N ASP A 141 -4.73 4.48 -13.40
CA ASP A 141 -5.41 3.24 -13.06
C ASP A 141 -5.77 3.16 -11.55
N LYS A 142 -6.38 2.06 -11.16
CA LYS A 142 -6.73 1.79 -9.75
C LYS A 142 -5.51 1.85 -8.82
N ASN A 143 -4.34 1.38 -9.28
CA ASN A 143 -3.12 1.34 -8.48
C ASN A 143 -2.64 2.76 -8.13
N LEU A 144 -2.65 3.68 -9.10
CA LEU A 144 -2.27 5.08 -8.86
C LEU A 144 -3.26 5.79 -7.94
N ILE A 145 -4.57 5.55 -8.09
CA ILE A 145 -5.60 6.13 -7.20
C ILE A 145 -5.37 5.62 -5.77
N GLU A 146 -5.13 4.33 -5.61
CA GLU A 146 -4.89 3.72 -4.30
C GLU A 146 -3.57 4.19 -3.68
N MET A 147 -2.51 4.35 -4.49
CA MET A 147 -1.26 4.98 -4.05
C MET A 147 -1.47 6.41 -3.54
N ALA A 148 -2.29 7.22 -4.23
CA ALA A 148 -2.63 8.56 -3.76
C ALA A 148 -3.37 8.52 -2.42
N GLY A 149 -4.29 7.57 -2.24
CA GLY A 149 -4.96 7.31 -0.97
C GLY A 149 -3.97 6.93 0.14
N LEU A 150 -3.05 6.01 -0.12
CA LEU A 150 -1.98 5.63 0.82
C LEU A 150 -1.07 6.80 1.16
N TYR A 151 -0.73 7.64 0.19
CA TYR A 151 0.04 8.86 0.42
C TYR A 151 -0.68 9.82 1.37
N LEU A 152 -2.01 10.00 1.21
CA LEU A 152 -2.81 10.80 2.15
C LEU A 152 -2.78 10.20 3.57
N LEU A 153 -2.95 8.88 3.71
CA LEU A 153 -2.87 8.20 5.00
C LEU A 153 -1.50 8.38 5.66
N PHE A 154 -0.43 8.32 4.87
CA PHE A 154 0.94 8.58 5.32
C PHE A 154 1.13 10.03 5.76
N ALA A 155 0.71 11.00 4.93
CA ALA A 155 0.91 12.43 5.16
C ALA A 155 0.15 12.93 6.40
N PHE A 156 -1.08 12.47 6.59
CA PHE A 156 -1.93 12.86 7.72
C PHE A 156 -1.73 12.01 8.98
N HIS A 157 -0.81 11.05 8.99
CA HIS A 157 -0.58 10.18 10.16
C HIS A 157 -1.85 9.53 10.70
N SER A 158 -2.69 8.99 9.80
CA SER A 158 -4.05 8.55 10.09
C SER A 158 -4.16 7.55 11.26
N GLY A 159 -3.13 6.74 11.53
CA GLY A 159 -3.07 5.82 12.68
C GLY A 159 -3.06 6.52 14.04
N LYS A 160 -2.47 7.72 14.11
CA LYS A 160 -2.43 8.53 15.34
C LYS A 160 -3.76 9.25 15.62
N ILE A 161 -4.60 9.41 14.60
CA ILE A 161 -5.90 10.09 14.73
C ILE A 161 -6.94 9.14 15.35
N LEU A 162 -7.06 7.94 14.80
CA LEU A 162 -8.02 6.91 15.23
C LEU A 162 -7.43 5.53 14.90
N GLY A 163 -6.59 4.96 15.78
CA GLY A 163 -5.98 3.64 15.57
C GLY A 163 -5.21 3.16 16.78
N LEU A 164 -4.67 1.95 16.71
CA LEU A 164 -3.81 1.40 17.76
C LEU A 164 -2.53 2.23 17.97
N ASP A 165 -2.04 2.90 16.93
CA ASP A 165 -0.92 3.84 17.05
C ASP A 165 -1.23 4.99 18.05
N ALA A 166 -2.49 5.45 18.12
CA ALA A 166 -2.92 6.46 19.08
C ALA A 166 -2.91 5.92 20.51
N LEU A 167 -3.38 4.67 20.72
CA LEU A 167 -3.37 4.02 22.03
C LEU A 167 -1.94 3.80 22.53
N ILE A 168 -1.03 3.34 21.69
CA ILE A 168 0.38 3.14 22.05
C ILE A 168 1.03 4.47 22.47
N GLN A 169 0.68 5.59 21.82
CA GLN A 169 1.20 6.89 22.22
C GLN A 169 0.69 7.36 23.58
N LEU A 170 -0.57 7.06 23.92
CA LEU A 170 -1.12 7.35 25.24
C LEU A 170 -0.38 6.56 26.33
N TRP A 171 -0.10 5.28 26.10
CA TRP A 171 0.61 4.42 27.05
C TRP A 171 2.07 4.84 27.28
N ARG A 172 2.73 5.41 26.27
CA ARG A 172 4.12 5.90 26.41
C ARG A 172 4.25 7.23 27.18
N LYS A 173 3.13 7.92 27.43
CA LYS A 173 3.10 9.19 28.17
C LYS A 173 2.79 9.02 29.66
N VAL A 174 2.42 7.81 30.09
CA VAL A 174 2.23 7.41 31.47
C VAL A 174 3.51 6.75 32.00
#